data_41f4f8a6560bfe05e49233637da4177a
#
_entry.id   41f4f8a6560bfe05e49233637da4177a
#
_cell.length_a   1.000
_cell.length_b   1.000
_cell.length_c   1.000
_cell.angle_alpha   90.00
_cell.angle_beta   90.00
_cell.angle_gamma   90.00
#
_symmetry.space_group_name_H-M   'P 1'
#
loop_
_entity.id
_entity.type
_entity.pdbx_description
1 polymer ?
#
loop_
_entity_poly.entity_id
_entity_poly.type
_entity_poly.pdbx_seq_one_letter_code
_entity_poly.pdbx_strand_id
1 'polypeptide(L)'
;SEMCIRDRQKADRERSAAAQRIHILEDLERNMDGYQQSVKAVMRAAGGGRLRGIIGPVAGIITVEKGYETAIETALGFALQNIVVEDQGCARAAIGFLKDERAGRATFLPLDTVQGSRFTGRLTGTAEVAADLVRTDPKYQHIIDNLLGRIIVVEDLTEASAVARNLGYRNRIVTLDGQVINAGGSFTGGSTARSVGVFSRKQELGELRSKLTKLEQKRTEAEKELAARKAEVDNLSAQLAGAEGEGMNAATEHVRANLELERLTKAAAQYDETARSIEAEIAAQQAAVTRNETARTEAEKARTDAEAELAQYTAELAALGESTGSLT
;
A
#
# COMPACT_ATOMS: atom_id res chain seq x y z
N SER A 1 22.62 -7.84 -28.18
CA SER A 1 23.45 -8.31 -27.11
C SER A 1 23.66 -7.37 -25.93
N GLU A 2 24.40 -6.27 -25.95
CA GLU A 2 24.53 -5.36 -24.77
C GLU A 2 23.22 -4.64 -24.39
N MET A 3 22.41 -4.31 -25.37
CA MET A 3 21.11 -3.68 -25.16
C MET A 3 20.15 -4.60 -24.39
N CYS A 4 20.10 -5.89 -24.71
CA CYS A 4 19.27 -6.86 -23.99
C CYS A 4 19.74 -7.10 -22.54
N ILE A 5 21.06 -7.05 -22.30
CA ILE A 5 21.62 -7.17 -20.94
C ILE A 5 21.25 -5.95 -20.10
N ARG A 6 21.33 -4.76 -20.68
CA ARG A 6 20.97 -3.50 -20.04
C ARG A 6 19.46 -3.41 -19.71
N ASP A 7 18.62 -3.83 -20.66
CA ASP A 7 17.16 -3.84 -20.47
C ASP A 7 16.75 -4.87 -19.40
N ARG A 8 17.39 -6.04 -19.38
CA ARG A 8 17.19 -7.04 -18.32
C ARG A 8 17.59 -6.49 -16.96
N GLN A 9 18.78 -5.88 -16.85
CA GLN A 9 19.24 -5.29 -15.58
C GLN A 9 18.32 -4.18 -15.09
N LYS A 10 17.77 -3.37 -15.99
CA LYS A 10 16.79 -2.33 -15.65
C LYS A 10 15.49 -2.93 -15.12
N ALA A 11 14.95 -3.93 -15.80
CA ALA A 11 13.73 -4.63 -15.39
C ALA A 11 13.90 -5.33 -14.03
N ASP A 12 15.06 -5.97 -13.79
CA ASP A 12 15.36 -6.62 -12.52
C ASP A 12 15.48 -5.59 -11.36
N ARG A 13 16.07 -4.42 -11.61
CA ARG A 13 16.13 -3.32 -10.63
C ARG A 13 14.74 -2.78 -10.32
N GLU A 14 13.92 -2.52 -11.34
CA GLU A 14 12.56 -2.03 -11.14
C GLU A 14 11.69 -3.04 -10.39
N ARG A 15 11.83 -4.33 -10.70
CA ARG A 15 11.14 -5.41 -9.98
C ARG A 15 11.55 -5.47 -8.52
N SER A 16 12.86 -5.45 -8.25
CA SER A 16 13.39 -5.49 -6.87
C SER A 16 12.92 -4.28 -6.07
N ALA A 17 12.97 -3.08 -6.64
CA ALA A 17 12.51 -1.87 -5.99
C ALA A 17 10.99 -1.92 -5.69
N ALA A 18 10.17 -2.42 -6.64
CA ALA A 18 8.74 -2.58 -6.43
C ALA A 18 8.45 -3.62 -5.33
N ALA A 19 9.13 -4.77 -5.33
CA ALA A 19 8.96 -5.80 -4.32
C ALA A 19 9.34 -5.31 -2.91
N GLN A 20 10.44 -4.58 -2.79
CA GLN A 20 10.86 -3.95 -1.53
C GLN A 20 9.82 -2.95 -1.02
N ARG A 21 9.33 -2.10 -1.89
CA ARG A 21 8.33 -1.10 -1.51
C ARG A 21 7.01 -1.76 -1.09
N ILE A 22 6.57 -2.82 -1.79
CA ILE A 22 5.41 -3.62 -1.40
C ILE A 22 5.58 -4.16 0.01
N HIS A 23 6.73 -4.76 0.31
CA HIS A 23 7.00 -5.33 1.63
C HIS A 23 6.93 -4.28 2.75
N ILE A 24 7.52 -3.10 2.53
CA ILE A 24 7.44 -1.99 3.48
C ILE A 24 5.98 -1.58 3.72
N LEU A 25 5.20 -1.41 2.66
CA LEU A 25 3.79 -1.00 2.77
C LEU A 25 2.95 -2.06 3.47
N GLU A 26 3.17 -3.34 3.17
CA GLU A 26 2.49 -4.47 3.84
C GLU A 26 2.82 -4.55 5.33
N ASP A 27 4.07 -4.30 5.71
CA ASP A 27 4.46 -4.25 7.11
C ASP A 27 3.82 -3.08 7.86
N LEU A 28 3.73 -1.90 7.23
CA LEU A 28 3.02 -0.75 7.79
C LEU A 28 1.53 -1.06 7.98
N GLU A 29 0.88 -1.73 7.01
CA GLU A 29 -0.52 -2.16 7.13
C GLU A 29 -0.69 -3.20 8.24
N ARG A 30 0.16 -4.23 8.27
CA ARG A 30 0.12 -5.30 9.28
C ARG A 30 0.30 -4.77 10.69
N ASN A 31 1.20 -3.81 10.86
CA ASN A 31 1.47 -3.18 12.14
C ASN A 31 0.46 -2.07 12.49
N MET A 32 -0.52 -1.83 11.62
CA MET A 32 -1.49 -0.74 11.74
C MET A 32 -0.78 0.59 12.04
N ASP A 33 0.29 0.89 11.26
CA ASP A 33 1.07 2.10 11.48
C ASP A 33 0.22 3.35 11.22
N GLY A 34 0.30 4.33 12.14
CA GLY A 34 -0.58 5.50 12.13
C GLY A 34 -1.88 5.33 12.93
N TYR A 35 -2.24 4.12 13.41
CA TYR A 35 -3.39 3.91 14.27
C TYR A 35 -3.04 4.12 15.74
N GLN A 36 -4.03 4.61 16.52
CA GLN A 36 -3.91 4.76 17.97
C GLN A 36 -3.71 3.41 18.67
N GLN A 37 -3.02 3.43 19.81
CA GLN A 37 -2.76 2.20 20.57
C GLN A 37 -4.06 1.50 21.03
N SER A 38 -5.11 2.26 21.35
CA SER A 38 -6.43 1.73 21.67
C SER A 38 -7.03 0.92 20.53
N VAL A 39 -6.94 1.41 19.29
CA VAL A 39 -7.43 0.70 18.09
C VAL A 39 -6.60 -0.57 17.87
N LYS A 40 -5.27 -0.47 17.96
CA LYS A 40 -4.37 -1.62 17.84
C LYS A 40 -4.65 -2.68 18.92
N ALA A 41 -4.95 -2.26 20.15
CA ALA A 41 -5.28 -3.17 21.25
C ALA A 41 -6.58 -3.93 20.98
N VAL A 42 -7.64 -3.23 20.54
CA VAL A 42 -8.93 -3.86 20.17
C VAL A 42 -8.75 -4.84 19.02
N MET A 43 -8.04 -4.43 17.96
CA MET A 43 -7.84 -5.29 16.79
C MET A 43 -7.02 -6.54 17.12
N ARG A 44 -5.99 -6.43 17.98
CA ARG A 44 -5.23 -7.59 18.49
C ARG A 44 -6.10 -8.52 19.34
N ALA A 45 -6.91 -7.95 20.23
CA ALA A 45 -7.82 -8.73 21.07
C ALA A 45 -8.89 -9.45 20.24
N ALA A 46 -9.39 -8.83 19.18
CA ALA A 46 -10.31 -9.44 18.22
C ALA A 46 -9.64 -10.58 17.45
N GLY A 47 -8.45 -10.36 16.91
CA GLY A 47 -7.67 -11.39 16.21
C GLY A 47 -7.29 -12.58 17.12
N GLY A 48 -7.09 -12.35 18.41
CA GLY A 48 -6.86 -13.37 19.43
C GLY A 48 -8.14 -14.00 20.00
N GLY A 49 -9.33 -13.66 19.50
CA GLY A 49 -10.62 -14.22 19.95
C GLY A 49 -11.13 -13.72 21.31
N ARG A 50 -10.45 -12.74 21.94
CA ARG A 50 -10.88 -12.13 23.22
C ARG A 50 -12.08 -11.19 23.06
N LEU A 51 -12.21 -10.56 21.91
CA LEU A 51 -13.36 -9.73 21.53
C LEU A 51 -14.03 -10.31 20.30
N ARG A 52 -15.36 -10.39 20.34
CA ARG A 52 -16.20 -10.86 19.21
C ARG A 52 -16.97 -9.70 18.61
N GLY A 53 -17.40 -9.86 17.37
CA GLY A 53 -18.22 -8.86 16.66
C GLY A 53 -17.45 -7.58 16.31
N ILE A 54 -16.13 -7.60 16.34
CA ILE A 54 -15.27 -6.50 15.86
C ILE A 54 -15.06 -6.70 14.36
N ILE A 55 -15.58 -5.80 13.54
CA ILE A 55 -15.45 -5.85 12.08
C ILE A 55 -14.11 -5.25 11.65
N GLY A 56 -13.80 -4.07 12.15
CA GLY A 56 -12.55 -3.38 11.85
C GLY A 56 -12.65 -1.86 11.82
N PRO A 57 -11.54 -1.15 11.61
CA PRO A 57 -11.57 0.30 11.46
C PRO A 57 -12.27 0.71 10.16
N VAL A 58 -12.87 1.90 10.14
CA VAL A 58 -13.54 2.49 8.98
C VAL A 58 -12.66 2.43 7.73
N ALA A 59 -11.38 2.76 7.85
CA ALA A 59 -10.42 2.66 6.75
C ALA A 59 -10.29 1.23 6.17
N GLY A 60 -10.65 0.19 6.93
CA GLY A 60 -10.63 -1.21 6.50
C GLY A 60 -11.84 -1.64 5.67
N ILE A 61 -12.98 -0.98 5.83
CA ILE A 61 -14.26 -1.37 5.21
C ILE A 61 -14.60 -0.56 3.95
N ILE A 62 -13.78 0.42 3.58
CA ILE A 62 -14.02 1.27 2.40
C ILE A 62 -12.86 1.19 1.41
N THR A 63 -13.21 1.41 0.15
CA THR A 63 -12.27 1.66 -0.94
C THR A 63 -12.58 3.03 -1.53
N VAL A 64 -11.57 3.88 -1.64
CA VAL A 64 -11.71 5.24 -2.17
C VAL A 64 -11.46 5.21 -3.67
N GLU A 65 -12.22 6.00 -4.43
CA GLU A 65 -11.97 6.19 -5.85
C GLU A 65 -10.66 6.94 -6.09
N LYS A 66 -9.98 6.58 -7.18
CA LYS A 66 -8.66 7.14 -7.50
C LYS A 66 -8.72 8.65 -7.66
N GLY A 67 -7.80 9.34 -6.96
CA GLY A 67 -7.69 10.80 -6.97
C GLY A 67 -8.40 11.49 -5.80
N TYR A 68 -9.24 10.77 -5.05
CA TYR A 68 -9.99 11.32 -3.91
C TYR A 68 -9.42 10.92 -2.54
N GLU A 69 -8.28 10.22 -2.51
CA GLU A 69 -7.72 9.64 -1.27
C GLU A 69 -7.46 10.71 -0.21
N THR A 70 -6.79 11.81 -0.60
CA THR A 70 -6.47 12.92 0.31
C THR A 70 -7.73 13.61 0.81
N ALA A 71 -8.72 13.84 -0.07
CA ALA A 71 -9.98 14.46 0.29
C ALA A 71 -10.77 13.60 1.29
N ILE A 72 -10.88 12.30 1.05
CA ILE A 72 -11.60 11.37 1.92
C ILE A 72 -10.87 11.17 3.24
N GLU A 73 -9.54 11.08 3.25
CA GLU A 73 -8.75 11.05 4.49
C GLU A 73 -8.97 12.29 5.33
N THR A 74 -8.94 13.46 4.69
CA THR A 74 -9.20 14.74 5.35
C THR A 74 -10.64 14.82 5.84
N ALA A 75 -11.60 14.37 5.04
CA ALA A 75 -13.02 14.34 5.41
C ALA A 75 -13.26 13.49 6.65
N LEU A 76 -12.70 12.30 6.70
CA LEU A 76 -12.84 11.37 7.82
C LEU A 76 -11.98 11.80 9.03
N GLY A 77 -10.77 12.28 8.79
CA GLY A 77 -9.84 12.61 9.85
C GLY A 77 -9.67 11.46 10.84
N PHE A 78 -9.91 11.73 12.13
CA PHE A 78 -9.83 10.69 13.18
C PHE A 78 -10.85 9.57 13.02
N ALA A 79 -11.98 9.81 12.34
CA ALA A 79 -13.01 8.79 12.13
C ALA A 79 -12.54 7.61 11.26
N LEU A 80 -11.43 7.76 10.53
CA LEU A 80 -10.73 6.65 9.86
C LEU A 80 -10.45 5.47 10.78
N GLN A 81 -10.18 5.76 12.04
CA GLN A 81 -9.79 4.80 13.07
C GLN A 81 -10.99 4.31 13.91
N ASN A 82 -12.18 4.86 13.71
CA ASN A 82 -13.37 4.39 14.41
C ASN A 82 -13.61 2.93 14.06
N ILE A 83 -13.95 2.14 15.05
CA ILE A 83 -14.07 0.68 14.91
C ILE A 83 -15.54 0.32 14.66
N VAL A 84 -15.81 -0.27 13.53
CA VAL A 84 -17.13 -0.81 13.20
C VAL A 84 -17.32 -2.13 13.93
N VAL A 85 -18.45 -2.31 14.57
CA VAL A 85 -18.82 -3.49 15.34
C VAL A 85 -20.23 -3.94 15.00
N GLU A 86 -20.54 -5.22 15.21
CA GLU A 86 -21.82 -5.81 14.85
C GLU A 86 -23.00 -5.16 15.58
N ASP A 87 -22.86 -4.91 16.88
CA ASP A 87 -23.92 -4.39 17.72
C ASP A 87 -23.39 -3.59 18.93
N GLN A 88 -24.34 -2.99 19.70
CA GLN A 88 -24.03 -2.28 20.93
C GLN A 88 -23.37 -3.15 22.01
N GLY A 89 -23.69 -4.45 22.06
CA GLY A 89 -23.10 -5.39 23.02
C GLY A 89 -21.61 -5.53 22.79
N CYS A 90 -21.23 -5.69 21.51
CA CYS A 90 -19.84 -5.75 21.07
C CYS A 90 -19.10 -4.44 21.40
N ALA A 91 -19.72 -3.28 21.17
CA ALA A 91 -19.14 -2.00 21.53
C ALA A 91 -18.88 -1.87 23.05
N ARG A 92 -19.86 -2.25 23.87
CA ARG A 92 -19.72 -2.25 25.34
C ARG A 92 -18.61 -3.18 25.82
N ALA A 93 -18.50 -4.38 25.25
CA ALA A 93 -17.45 -5.33 25.59
C ALA A 93 -16.07 -4.75 25.23
N ALA A 94 -15.93 -4.13 24.06
CA ALA A 94 -14.68 -3.51 23.63
C ALA A 94 -14.30 -2.28 24.51
N ILE A 95 -15.27 -1.48 24.92
CA ILE A 95 -15.04 -0.36 25.85
C ILE A 95 -14.59 -0.89 27.23
N GLY A 96 -15.23 -1.94 27.74
CA GLY A 96 -14.83 -2.62 28.98
C GLY A 96 -13.40 -3.10 28.90
N PHE A 97 -13.05 -3.82 27.82
CA PHE A 97 -11.69 -4.27 27.57
C PHE A 97 -10.66 -3.12 27.58
N LEU A 98 -10.94 -2.02 26.86
CA LEU A 98 -10.04 -0.87 26.85
C LEU A 98 -9.85 -0.25 28.25
N LYS A 99 -10.89 -0.23 29.07
CA LYS A 99 -10.85 0.28 30.44
C LYS A 99 -10.01 -0.63 31.33
N ASP A 100 -10.22 -1.92 31.26
CA ASP A 100 -9.52 -2.92 32.07
C ASP A 100 -8.03 -2.99 31.74
N GLU A 101 -7.69 -2.95 30.46
CA GLU A 101 -6.31 -2.95 29.95
C GLU A 101 -5.64 -1.56 30.03
N ARG A 102 -6.37 -0.51 30.41
CA ARG A 102 -5.89 0.89 30.42
C ARG A 102 -5.30 1.31 29.04
N ALA A 103 -5.88 0.79 27.96
CA ALA A 103 -5.36 0.91 26.60
C ALA A 103 -5.83 2.19 25.87
N GLY A 104 -6.39 3.18 26.59
CA GLY A 104 -6.87 4.42 26.03
C GLY A 104 -8.34 4.37 25.58
N ARG A 105 -8.71 5.23 24.64
CA ARG A 105 -10.10 5.39 24.17
C ARG A 105 -10.18 5.14 22.67
N ALA A 106 -11.28 4.56 22.24
CA ALA A 106 -11.64 4.40 20.82
C ALA A 106 -13.13 4.72 20.63
N THR A 107 -13.52 5.09 19.42
CA THR A 107 -14.92 5.26 19.04
C THR A 107 -15.38 4.00 18.32
N PHE A 108 -16.54 3.51 18.72
CA PHE A 108 -17.16 2.33 18.14
C PHE A 108 -18.42 2.73 17.37
N LEU A 109 -18.65 2.09 16.23
CA LEU A 109 -19.79 2.31 15.35
C LEU A 109 -20.58 0.99 15.21
N PRO A 110 -21.58 0.76 16.09
CA PRO A 110 -22.41 -0.41 16.01
C PRO A 110 -23.35 -0.33 14.79
N LEU A 111 -23.48 -1.45 14.04
CA LEU A 111 -24.33 -1.52 12.87
C LEU A 111 -25.82 -1.35 13.21
N ASP A 112 -26.23 -1.74 14.42
CA ASP A 112 -27.62 -1.66 14.90
C ASP A 112 -28.07 -0.28 15.38
N THR A 113 -27.15 0.65 15.61
CA THR A 113 -27.48 1.96 16.22
C THR A 113 -27.10 3.16 15.39
N VAL A 114 -26.04 3.06 14.58
CA VAL A 114 -25.60 4.21 13.76
C VAL A 114 -26.61 4.44 12.64
N GLN A 115 -27.08 5.68 12.53
CA GLN A 115 -28.03 6.10 11.50
C GLN A 115 -27.29 6.88 10.41
N GLY A 116 -27.49 6.51 9.16
CA GLY A 116 -26.98 7.24 8.01
C GLY A 116 -27.76 8.53 7.76
N SER A 117 -27.08 9.55 7.29
CA SER A 117 -27.69 10.81 6.85
C SER A 117 -26.94 11.34 5.63
N ARG A 118 -27.69 11.65 4.56
CA ARG A 118 -27.12 12.15 3.31
C ARG A 118 -27.53 13.58 3.02
N PHE A 119 -26.68 14.28 2.32
CA PHE A 119 -27.01 15.57 1.75
C PHE A 119 -28.05 15.39 0.63
N THR A 120 -29.14 16.16 0.71
CA THR A 120 -30.27 16.09 -0.26
C THR A 120 -30.38 17.37 -1.09
N GLY A 121 -29.49 18.34 -0.88
CA GLY A 121 -29.49 19.60 -1.63
C GLY A 121 -28.95 19.43 -3.05
N ARG A 122 -29.05 20.51 -3.83
CA ARG A 122 -28.47 20.56 -5.19
C ARG A 122 -27.03 21.02 -5.09
N LEU A 123 -26.13 20.26 -5.68
CA LEU A 123 -24.73 20.63 -5.86
C LEU A 123 -24.51 21.21 -7.27
N THR A 124 -23.50 22.06 -7.42
CA THR A 124 -23.12 22.71 -8.67
C THR A 124 -21.61 22.56 -8.89
N GLY A 125 -21.18 22.66 -10.13
CA GLY A 125 -19.76 22.48 -10.47
C GLY A 125 -19.30 21.03 -10.38
N THR A 126 -18.09 20.83 -9.87
CA THR A 126 -17.49 19.52 -9.65
C THR A 126 -17.81 18.94 -8.25
N ALA A 127 -18.67 19.63 -7.50
CA ALA A 127 -19.01 19.24 -6.14
C ALA A 127 -19.74 17.90 -6.07
N GLU A 128 -19.23 16.98 -5.26
CA GLU A 128 -19.79 15.66 -5.04
C GLU A 128 -19.94 15.35 -3.54
N VAL A 129 -20.87 14.47 -3.20
CA VAL A 129 -21.00 14.01 -1.81
C VAL A 129 -19.89 13.00 -1.53
N ALA A 130 -19.12 13.19 -0.45
CA ALA A 130 -17.98 12.35 -0.11
C ALA A 130 -18.34 10.85 0.00
N ALA A 131 -19.58 10.52 0.40
CA ALA A 131 -20.06 9.15 0.49
C ALA A 131 -20.19 8.46 -0.90
N ASP A 132 -20.32 9.23 -1.99
CA ASP A 132 -20.42 8.69 -3.34
C ASP A 132 -19.06 8.34 -3.95
N LEU A 133 -17.98 8.90 -3.37
CA LEU A 133 -16.59 8.72 -3.79
C LEU A 133 -15.91 7.51 -3.13
N VAL A 134 -16.67 6.74 -2.35
CA VAL A 134 -16.19 5.55 -1.68
C VAL A 134 -17.09 4.36 -1.96
N ARG A 135 -16.49 3.18 -2.02
CA ARG A 135 -17.20 1.91 -2.17
C ARG A 135 -17.08 1.10 -0.88
N THR A 136 -18.18 0.49 -0.49
CA THR A 136 -18.25 -0.38 0.68
C THR A 136 -19.24 -1.51 0.44
N ASP A 137 -19.23 -2.53 1.30
CA ASP A 137 -20.29 -3.55 1.33
C ASP A 137 -21.62 -2.86 1.71
N PRO A 138 -22.74 -3.16 1.04
CA PRO A 138 -24.04 -2.54 1.32
C PRO A 138 -24.45 -2.54 2.79
N LYS A 139 -24.05 -3.57 3.55
CA LYS A 139 -24.32 -3.63 5.01
C LYS A 139 -23.67 -2.53 5.83
N TYR A 140 -22.64 -1.87 5.31
CA TYR A 140 -21.93 -0.75 5.98
C TYR A 140 -22.33 0.62 5.44
N GLN A 141 -23.21 0.68 4.43
CA GLN A 141 -23.53 1.93 3.75
C GLN A 141 -24.05 3.02 4.73
N HIS A 142 -24.85 2.65 5.69
CA HIS A 142 -25.37 3.59 6.71
C HIS A 142 -24.27 4.18 7.60
N ILE A 143 -23.18 3.43 7.86
CA ILE A 143 -21.99 3.95 8.56
C ILE A 143 -21.31 5.03 7.70
N ILE A 144 -21.15 4.75 6.41
CA ILE A 144 -20.54 5.69 5.46
C ILE A 144 -21.40 6.93 5.28
N ASP A 145 -22.69 6.76 5.16
CA ASP A 145 -23.65 7.87 5.08
C ASP A 145 -23.65 8.72 6.36
N ASN A 146 -23.42 8.10 7.52
CA ASN A 146 -23.24 8.83 8.78
C ASN A 146 -21.98 9.69 8.78
N LEU A 147 -20.86 9.15 8.32
CA LEU A 147 -19.56 9.81 8.40
C LEU A 147 -19.31 10.79 7.25
N LEU A 148 -19.73 10.43 6.04
CA LEU A 148 -19.39 11.14 4.81
C LEU A 148 -20.61 11.69 4.06
N GLY A 149 -21.81 11.25 4.40
CA GLY A 149 -23.02 11.57 3.64
C GLY A 149 -23.39 13.05 3.61
N ARG A 150 -22.84 13.88 4.49
CA ARG A 150 -23.07 15.32 4.53
C ARG A 150 -21.82 16.15 4.26
N ILE A 151 -20.71 15.52 3.93
CA ILE A 151 -19.46 16.18 3.55
C ILE A 151 -19.44 16.28 2.03
N ILE A 152 -19.01 17.43 1.54
CA ILE A 152 -18.93 17.72 0.10
C ILE A 152 -17.46 17.79 -0.29
N VAL A 153 -17.11 17.17 -1.38
CA VAL A 153 -15.79 17.23 -2.00
C VAL A 153 -15.87 18.10 -3.25
N VAL A 154 -14.86 18.93 -3.43
CA VAL A 154 -14.71 19.85 -4.57
C VAL A 154 -13.28 19.88 -5.06
N GLU A 155 -13.03 20.42 -6.22
CA GLU A 155 -11.70 20.43 -6.84
C GLU A 155 -10.71 21.32 -6.05
N ASP A 156 -11.06 22.55 -5.79
CA ASP A 156 -10.17 23.53 -5.16
C ASP A 156 -10.87 24.43 -4.12
N LEU A 157 -10.09 25.28 -3.46
CA LEU A 157 -10.56 26.17 -2.43
C LEU A 157 -11.46 27.30 -2.95
N THR A 158 -11.32 27.66 -4.23
CA THR A 158 -12.16 28.68 -4.89
C THR A 158 -13.56 28.13 -5.05
N GLU A 159 -13.70 26.94 -5.59
CA GLU A 159 -14.98 26.24 -5.69
C GLU A 159 -15.57 25.94 -4.31
N ALA A 160 -14.74 25.48 -3.35
CA ALA A 160 -15.16 25.27 -1.97
C ALA A 160 -15.82 26.51 -1.36
N SER A 161 -15.23 27.68 -1.58
CA SER A 161 -15.75 28.95 -1.08
C SER A 161 -17.09 29.34 -1.72
N ALA A 162 -17.25 29.06 -3.01
CA ALA A 162 -18.50 29.32 -3.72
C ALA A 162 -19.62 28.37 -3.26
N VAL A 163 -19.32 27.07 -3.16
CA VAL A 163 -20.26 26.06 -2.68
C VAL A 163 -20.64 26.32 -1.22
N ALA A 164 -19.68 26.65 -0.34
CA ALA A 164 -19.93 26.97 1.06
C ALA A 164 -20.92 28.15 1.21
N ARG A 165 -20.71 29.21 0.42
CA ARG A 165 -21.59 30.38 0.40
C ARG A 165 -23.01 30.01 -0.04
N ASN A 166 -23.13 29.24 -1.13
CA ASN A 166 -24.41 28.78 -1.65
C ASN A 166 -25.19 27.91 -0.66
N LEU A 167 -24.46 27.10 0.14
CA LEU A 167 -25.04 26.24 1.17
C LEU A 167 -25.17 26.91 2.54
N GLY A 168 -24.87 28.21 2.65
CA GLY A 168 -24.96 28.98 3.88
C GLY A 168 -24.04 28.46 5.00
N TYR A 169 -22.88 27.90 4.62
CA TYR A 169 -21.88 27.33 5.54
C TYR A 169 -22.42 26.23 6.48
N ARG A 170 -23.41 25.48 6.03
CA ARG A 170 -24.02 24.40 6.86
C ARG A 170 -23.32 23.06 6.71
N ASN A 171 -22.51 22.88 5.68
CA ASN A 171 -21.83 21.64 5.38
C ASN A 171 -20.32 21.81 5.47
N ARG A 172 -19.65 20.74 5.84
CA ARG A 172 -18.19 20.63 5.72
C ARG A 172 -17.85 20.36 4.26
N ILE A 173 -16.91 21.12 3.71
CA ILE A 173 -16.44 21.00 2.34
C ILE A 173 -14.94 20.72 2.38
N VAL A 174 -14.49 19.79 1.57
CA VAL A 174 -13.09 19.36 1.50
C VAL A 174 -12.64 19.43 0.05
N THR A 175 -11.47 19.96 -0.21
CA THR A 175 -10.87 20.00 -1.54
C THR A 175 -10.04 18.75 -1.82
N LEU A 176 -9.73 18.47 -3.10
CA LEU A 176 -8.91 17.32 -3.49
C LEU A 176 -7.52 17.35 -2.85
N ASP A 177 -6.95 18.53 -2.61
CA ASP A 177 -5.66 18.72 -1.94
C ASP A 177 -5.76 18.76 -0.40
N GLY A 178 -6.97 18.56 0.17
CA GLY A 178 -7.19 18.42 1.60
C GLY A 178 -7.38 19.72 2.37
N GLN A 179 -7.74 20.81 1.70
CA GLN A 179 -8.20 22.03 2.40
C GLN A 179 -9.64 21.84 2.86
N VAL A 180 -10.03 22.49 3.94
CA VAL A 180 -11.37 22.31 4.55
C VAL A 180 -12.03 23.63 4.83
N ILE A 181 -13.29 23.77 4.44
CA ILE A 181 -14.20 24.76 5.00
C ILE A 181 -15.17 24.03 5.93
N ASN A 182 -15.09 24.31 7.20
CA ASN A 182 -15.96 23.67 8.19
C ASN A 182 -17.37 24.28 8.17
N ALA A 183 -18.32 23.51 8.64
CA ALA A 183 -19.62 24.07 8.99
C ALA A 183 -19.42 25.23 10.00
N GLY A 184 -20.09 26.36 9.74
CA GLY A 184 -19.86 27.60 10.48
C GLY A 184 -18.82 28.53 9.87
N GLY A 185 -18.15 28.15 8.78
CA GLY A 185 -17.33 29.02 7.93
C GLY A 185 -15.87 29.17 8.33
N SER A 186 -15.34 28.35 9.25
CA SER A 186 -13.90 28.34 9.53
C SER A 186 -13.14 27.57 8.47
N PHE A 187 -11.94 28.06 8.13
CA PHE A 187 -11.05 27.44 7.15
C PHE A 187 -9.94 26.69 7.88
N THR A 188 -9.65 25.49 7.41
CA THR A 188 -8.50 24.70 7.85
C THR A 188 -7.71 24.29 6.62
N GLY A 189 -6.43 24.63 6.57
CA GLY A 189 -5.61 24.33 5.40
C GLY A 189 -4.14 24.56 5.68
N GLY A 190 -3.33 24.34 4.67
CA GLY A 190 -1.88 24.42 4.69
C GLY A 190 -1.26 23.18 4.08
N SER A 191 0.07 23.07 4.06
CA SER A 191 0.74 21.87 3.63
C SER A 191 0.67 20.81 4.72
N THR A 192 -0.02 19.71 4.49
CA THR A 192 0.17 18.52 5.31
C THR A 192 1.55 17.94 5.01
N ALA A 193 2.39 17.77 6.04
CA ALA A 193 3.58 16.94 5.89
C ALA A 193 3.13 15.62 5.28
N ARG A 194 3.78 15.17 4.21
CA ARG A 194 3.44 13.95 3.48
C ARG A 194 3.62 12.70 4.35
N SER A 195 2.78 12.54 5.36
CA SER A 195 2.51 11.20 5.85
C SER A 195 1.67 10.55 4.76
N VAL A 196 2.23 9.55 4.10
CA VAL A 196 1.48 8.78 3.09
C VAL A 196 0.25 8.22 3.81
N GLY A 197 -0.91 8.74 3.50
CA GLY A 197 -2.16 8.41 4.16
C GLY A 197 -2.52 6.93 4.00
N VAL A 198 -3.47 6.45 4.78
CA VAL A 198 -3.87 5.03 4.76
C VAL A 198 -4.40 4.62 3.39
N PHE A 199 -5.20 5.46 2.74
CA PHE A 199 -5.75 5.17 1.41
C PHE A 199 -4.72 5.31 0.31
N SER A 200 -3.87 6.34 0.36
CA SER A 200 -2.75 6.51 -0.56
C SER A 200 -1.79 5.32 -0.51
N ARG A 201 -1.52 4.76 0.69
CA ARG A 201 -0.72 3.53 0.85
C ARG A 201 -1.39 2.32 0.21
N LYS A 202 -2.70 2.12 0.44
CA LYS A 202 -3.47 1.02 -0.17
C LYS A 202 -3.44 1.11 -1.69
N GLN A 203 -3.61 2.31 -2.22
CA GLN A 203 -3.57 2.53 -3.66
C GLN A 203 -2.17 2.26 -4.21
N GLU A 204 -1.12 2.83 -3.61
CA GLU A 204 0.27 2.60 -3.98
C GLU A 204 0.59 1.10 -3.98
N LEU A 205 0.15 0.37 -2.96
CA LEU A 205 0.31 -1.09 -2.85
C LEU A 205 -0.38 -1.81 -4.00
N GLY A 206 -1.62 -1.44 -4.34
CA GLY A 206 -2.35 -1.99 -5.48
C GLY A 206 -1.68 -1.73 -6.83
N GLU A 207 -1.21 -0.51 -7.05
CA GLU A 207 -0.48 -0.11 -8.27
C GLU A 207 0.86 -0.86 -8.40
N LEU A 208 1.61 -0.96 -7.29
CA LEU A 208 2.88 -1.69 -7.26
C LEU A 208 2.71 -3.19 -7.50
N ARG A 209 1.69 -3.82 -6.91
CA ARG A 209 1.36 -5.24 -7.16
C ARG A 209 1.00 -5.47 -8.63
N SER A 210 0.17 -4.60 -9.20
CA SER A 210 -0.17 -4.65 -10.63
C SER A 210 1.08 -4.47 -11.52
N LYS A 211 1.95 -3.52 -11.17
CA LYS A 211 3.22 -3.29 -11.86
C LYS A 211 4.14 -4.50 -11.75
N LEU A 212 4.26 -5.10 -10.58
CA LEU A 212 5.08 -6.30 -10.34
C LEU A 212 4.60 -7.47 -11.19
N THR A 213 3.29 -7.75 -11.19
CA THR A 213 2.70 -8.81 -12.03
C THR A 213 2.98 -8.59 -13.51
N LYS A 214 2.85 -7.35 -14.00
CA LYS A 214 3.16 -7.02 -15.40
C LYS A 214 4.66 -7.21 -15.72
N LEU A 215 5.54 -6.86 -14.79
CA LEU A 215 6.99 -7.04 -14.96
C LEU A 215 7.35 -8.53 -14.95
N GLU A 216 6.72 -9.33 -14.09
CA GLU A 216 6.91 -10.79 -14.05
C GLU A 216 6.40 -11.46 -15.33
N GLN A 217 5.25 -11.06 -15.85
CA GLN A 217 4.75 -11.52 -17.13
C GLN A 217 5.71 -11.20 -18.27
N LYS A 218 6.16 -9.94 -18.38
CA LYS A 218 7.15 -9.52 -19.39
C LYS A 218 8.47 -10.30 -19.27
N ARG A 219 8.93 -10.55 -18.05
CA ARG A 219 10.11 -11.36 -17.80
C ARG A 219 9.93 -12.79 -18.31
N THR A 220 8.79 -13.40 -17.97
CA THR A 220 8.47 -14.77 -18.41
C THR A 220 8.38 -14.87 -19.93
N GLU A 221 7.79 -13.88 -20.59
CA GLU A 221 7.73 -13.80 -22.06
C GLU A 221 9.12 -13.64 -22.66
N ALA A 222 9.94 -12.73 -22.11
CA ALA A 222 11.31 -12.53 -22.57
C ALA A 222 12.19 -13.77 -22.34
N GLU A 223 12.02 -14.49 -21.24
CA GLU A 223 12.72 -15.75 -20.95
C GLU A 223 12.31 -16.85 -21.95
N LYS A 224 11.01 -16.93 -22.30
CA LYS A 224 10.53 -17.85 -23.35
C LYS A 224 11.09 -17.50 -24.73
N GLU A 225 11.10 -16.21 -25.07
CA GLU A 225 11.66 -15.78 -26.36
C GLU A 225 13.17 -16.03 -26.42
N LEU A 226 13.89 -15.79 -25.33
CA LEU A 226 15.31 -16.06 -25.22
C LEU A 226 15.59 -17.58 -25.37
N ALA A 227 14.78 -18.41 -24.71
CA ALA A 227 14.88 -19.86 -24.82
C ALA A 227 14.60 -20.36 -26.27
N ALA A 228 13.58 -19.80 -26.93
CA ALA A 228 13.26 -20.08 -28.31
C ALA A 228 14.39 -19.65 -29.26
N ARG A 229 14.92 -18.44 -29.06
CA ARG A 229 16.06 -17.93 -29.86
C ARG A 229 17.33 -18.72 -29.63
N LYS A 230 17.61 -19.16 -28.41
CA LYS A 230 18.71 -20.07 -28.12
C LYS A 230 18.53 -21.40 -28.85
N ALA A 231 17.34 -21.98 -28.78
CA ALA A 231 17.03 -23.22 -29.48
C ALA A 231 17.15 -23.09 -31.03
N GLU A 232 16.75 -21.92 -31.56
CA GLU A 232 16.91 -21.60 -32.98
C GLU A 232 18.39 -21.46 -33.37
N VAL A 233 19.19 -20.77 -32.55
CA VAL A 233 20.65 -20.65 -32.75
C VAL A 233 21.31 -22.03 -32.65
N ASP A 234 20.92 -22.84 -31.66
CA ASP A 234 21.44 -24.20 -31.48
C ASP A 234 21.08 -25.09 -32.69
N ASN A 235 19.84 -24.95 -33.21
CA ASN A 235 19.39 -25.67 -34.40
C ASN A 235 20.16 -25.22 -35.68
N LEU A 236 20.31 -23.90 -35.86
CA LEU A 236 21.09 -23.36 -36.99
C LEU A 236 22.57 -23.74 -36.90
N SER A 237 23.12 -23.73 -35.68
CA SER A 237 24.52 -24.20 -35.47
C SER A 237 24.69 -25.68 -35.79
N ALA A 238 23.72 -26.51 -35.39
CA ALA A 238 23.73 -27.94 -35.75
C ALA A 238 23.57 -28.19 -37.27
N GLN A 239 22.70 -27.39 -37.93
CA GLN A 239 22.54 -27.45 -39.39
C GLN A 239 23.82 -27.02 -40.14
N LEU A 240 24.49 -25.97 -39.63
CA LEU A 240 25.74 -25.51 -40.19
C LEU A 240 26.83 -26.58 -40.07
N ALA A 241 26.98 -27.17 -38.87
CA ALA A 241 27.93 -28.25 -38.64
C ALA A 241 27.67 -29.49 -39.53
N GLY A 242 26.38 -29.82 -39.75
CA GLY A 242 25.98 -30.87 -40.69
C GLY A 242 26.33 -30.56 -42.15
N ALA A 243 26.06 -29.32 -42.60
CA ALA A 243 26.36 -28.88 -43.97
C ALA A 243 27.88 -28.80 -44.24
N GLU A 244 28.66 -28.37 -43.25
CA GLU A 244 30.13 -28.36 -43.33
C GLU A 244 30.72 -29.79 -43.36
N GLY A 245 30.12 -30.73 -42.58
CA GLY A 245 30.49 -32.15 -42.55
C GLY A 245 30.20 -32.88 -43.83
N GLU A 246 29.12 -32.57 -44.52
CA GLU A 246 28.78 -33.14 -45.83
C GLU A 246 29.68 -32.58 -46.97
N GLY A 247 30.18 -31.36 -46.79
CA GLY A 247 30.94 -30.68 -47.85
C GLY A 247 32.43 -30.98 -47.91
N MET A 248 32.98 -31.56 -46.88
CA MET A 248 34.42 -31.75 -46.80
C MET A 248 34.79 -33.18 -46.48
N ASN A 249 35.44 -33.79 -47.50
CA ASN A 249 35.86 -35.15 -47.59
C ASN A 249 37.02 -35.54 -46.65
N ALA A 250 36.90 -35.31 -45.40
CA ALA A 250 37.98 -35.69 -44.51
C ALA A 250 37.42 -36.20 -43.15
N ALA A 251 37.71 -37.45 -42.87
CA ALA A 251 37.50 -38.04 -41.54
C ALA A 251 38.15 -37.21 -40.43
N THR A 252 39.20 -36.42 -40.73
CA THR A 252 39.86 -35.46 -39.87
C THR A 252 39.02 -34.24 -39.55
N GLU A 253 38.17 -33.73 -40.44
CA GLU A 253 37.30 -32.59 -40.15
C GLU A 253 36.05 -33.00 -39.36
N HIS A 254 35.54 -34.20 -39.61
CA HIS A 254 34.48 -34.78 -38.81
C HIS A 254 34.94 -34.96 -37.34
N VAL A 255 36.16 -35.45 -37.13
CA VAL A 255 36.74 -35.58 -35.78
C VAL A 255 36.97 -34.19 -35.17
N ARG A 256 37.41 -33.22 -35.97
CA ARG A 256 37.65 -31.85 -35.52
C ARG A 256 36.31 -31.14 -35.16
N ALA A 257 35.30 -31.32 -36.00
CA ALA A 257 33.94 -30.78 -35.72
C ALA A 257 33.32 -31.45 -34.49
N ASN A 258 33.51 -32.78 -34.31
CA ASN A 258 33.05 -33.50 -33.13
C ASN A 258 33.78 -33.03 -31.84
N LEU A 259 35.10 -32.83 -31.91
CA LEU A 259 35.87 -32.30 -30.78
C LEU A 259 35.46 -30.85 -30.45
N GLU A 260 35.17 -30.02 -31.44
CA GLU A 260 34.71 -28.65 -31.25
C GLU A 260 33.29 -28.60 -30.66
N LEU A 261 32.40 -29.50 -31.14
CA LEU A 261 31.05 -29.66 -30.58
C LEU A 261 31.08 -30.11 -29.12
N GLU A 262 31.97 -31.07 -28.80
CA GLU A 262 32.14 -31.53 -27.41
C GLU A 262 32.69 -30.43 -26.50
N ARG A 263 33.60 -29.58 -27.01
CA ARG A 263 34.11 -28.40 -26.28
C ARG A 263 33.03 -27.35 -26.02
N LEU A 264 32.19 -27.11 -27.04
CA LEU A 264 31.07 -26.14 -26.89
C LEU A 264 30.01 -26.68 -25.94
N THR A 265 29.75 -27.97 -25.92
CA THR A 265 28.82 -28.61 -25.01
C THR A 265 29.31 -28.54 -23.57
N LYS A 266 30.61 -28.80 -23.31
CA LYS A 266 31.23 -28.63 -21.99
C LYS A 266 31.26 -27.17 -21.54
N ALA A 267 31.57 -26.26 -22.48
CA ALA A 267 31.52 -24.82 -22.19
C ALA A 267 30.11 -24.32 -21.91
N ALA A 268 29.11 -24.77 -22.67
CA ALA A 268 27.71 -24.46 -22.44
C ALA A 268 27.22 -25.02 -21.10
N ALA A 269 27.60 -26.27 -20.77
CA ALA A 269 27.29 -26.87 -19.48
C ALA A 269 27.93 -26.08 -18.30
N GLN A 270 29.18 -25.61 -18.46
CA GLN A 270 29.83 -24.75 -17.48
C GLN A 270 29.17 -23.38 -17.38
N TYR A 271 28.73 -22.79 -18.49
CA TYR A 271 27.98 -21.54 -18.48
C TYR A 271 26.62 -21.71 -17.84
N ASP A 272 25.90 -22.80 -18.10
CA ASP A 272 24.63 -23.12 -17.45
C ASP A 272 24.80 -23.35 -15.94
N GLU A 273 25.89 -24.02 -15.52
CA GLU A 273 26.23 -24.19 -14.11
C GLU A 273 26.59 -22.83 -13.45
N THR A 274 27.36 -22.00 -14.15
CA THR A 274 27.70 -20.65 -13.69
C THR A 274 26.46 -19.75 -13.59
N ALA A 275 25.58 -19.82 -14.60
CA ALA A 275 24.31 -19.07 -14.60
C ALA A 275 23.42 -19.49 -13.42
N ARG A 276 23.27 -20.80 -13.18
CA ARG A 276 22.52 -21.31 -12.01
C ARG A 276 23.15 -20.89 -10.69
N SER A 277 24.50 -20.90 -10.61
CA SER A 277 25.22 -20.42 -9.43
C SER A 277 24.95 -18.93 -9.18
N ILE A 278 25.02 -18.12 -10.23
CA ILE A 278 24.75 -16.68 -10.15
C ILE A 278 23.27 -16.43 -9.77
N GLU A 279 22.33 -17.17 -10.35
CA GLU A 279 20.91 -17.07 -9.99
C GLU A 279 20.65 -17.43 -8.52
N ALA A 280 21.33 -18.49 -8.01
CA ALA A 280 21.27 -18.88 -6.61
C ALA A 280 21.89 -17.81 -5.68
N GLU A 281 23.00 -17.21 -6.09
CA GLU A 281 23.67 -16.15 -5.33
C GLU A 281 22.85 -14.86 -5.31
N ILE A 282 22.25 -14.48 -6.44
CA ILE A 282 21.30 -13.37 -6.53
C ILE A 282 20.10 -13.62 -5.60
N ALA A 283 19.52 -14.83 -5.63
CA ALA A 283 18.41 -15.18 -4.75
C ALA A 283 18.82 -15.12 -3.26
N ALA A 284 20.02 -15.58 -2.92
CA ALA A 284 20.54 -15.48 -1.55
C ALA A 284 20.78 -14.02 -1.11
N GLN A 285 21.31 -13.20 -2.00
CA GLN A 285 21.52 -11.77 -1.72
C GLN A 285 20.19 -11.01 -1.61
N GLN A 286 19.23 -11.32 -2.48
CA GLN A 286 17.87 -10.76 -2.37
C GLN A 286 17.21 -11.12 -1.04
N ALA A 287 17.35 -12.39 -0.61
CA ALA A 287 16.85 -12.82 0.69
C ALA A 287 17.59 -12.13 1.87
N ALA A 288 18.87 -11.83 1.70
CA ALA A 288 19.64 -11.09 2.71
C ALA A 288 19.23 -9.60 2.76
N VAL A 289 19.02 -8.97 1.60
CA VAL A 289 18.49 -7.60 1.49
C VAL A 289 17.11 -7.52 2.16
N THR A 290 16.20 -8.46 1.83
CA THR A 290 14.86 -8.51 2.44
C THR A 290 14.94 -8.64 3.97
N ARG A 291 15.85 -9.48 4.50
CA ARG A 291 16.07 -9.60 5.95
C ARG A 291 16.59 -8.30 6.58
N ASN A 292 17.56 -7.65 5.92
CA ASN A 292 18.11 -6.40 6.43
C ASN A 292 17.10 -5.27 6.43
N GLU A 293 16.20 -5.25 5.44
CA GLU A 293 15.13 -4.25 5.34
C GLU A 293 14.01 -4.52 6.36
N THR A 294 13.69 -5.79 6.61
CA THR A 294 12.79 -6.16 7.72
C THR A 294 13.37 -5.64 9.05
N ALA A 295 14.65 -5.91 9.30
CA ALA A 295 15.31 -5.42 10.50
C ALA A 295 15.37 -3.88 10.58
N ARG A 296 15.57 -3.22 9.42
CA ARG A 296 15.53 -1.75 9.33
C ARG A 296 14.12 -1.20 9.60
N THR A 297 13.08 -1.80 9.02
CA THR A 297 11.68 -1.37 9.26
C THR A 297 11.27 -1.62 10.70
N GLU A 298 11.74 -2.70 11.33
CA GLU A 298 11.54 -2.92 12.77
C GLU A 298 12.23 -1.84 13.61
N ALA A 299 13.46 -1.47 13.24
CA ALA A 299 14.21 -0.42 13.92
C ALA A 299 13.59 0.98 13.66
N GLU A 300 13.16 1.27 12.44
CA GLU A 300 12.45 2.51 12.09
C GLU A 300 11.10 2.60 12.81
N LYS A 301 10.40 1.46 12.94
CA LYS A 301 9.18 1.38 13.74
C LYS A 301 9.46 1.65 15.21
N ALA A 302 10.46 0.95 15.79
CA ALA A 302 10.85 1.18 17.18
C ALA A 302 11.24 2.64 17.43
N ARG A 303 11.93 3.27 16.45
CA ARG A 303 12.22 4.71 16.51
C ARG A 303 10.95 5.55 16.45
N THR A 304 10.02 5.22 15.53
CA THR A 304 8.76 5.97 15.38
C THR A 304 7.88 5.81 16.62
N ASP A 305 7.84 4.61 17.18
CA ASP A 305 7.15 4.33 18.44
C ASP A 305 7.77 5.15 19.59
N ALA A 306 9.10 5.18 19.69
CA ALA A 306 9.82 5.98 20.68
C ALA A 306 9.65 7.49 20.45
N GLU A 307 9.65 7.97 19.20
CA GLU A 307 9.34 9.37 18.84
C GLU A 307 7.89 9.74 19.21
N ALA A 308 6.94 8.80 18.99
CA ALA A 308 5.54 8.98 19.37
C ALA A 308 5.36 9.02 20.89
N GLU A 309 6.04 8.12 21.62
CA GLU A 309 6.08 8.17 23.10
C GLU A 309 6.70 9.47 23.61
N LEU A 310 7.81 9.90 23.00
CA LEU A 310 8.44 11.17 23.34
C LEU A 310 7.52 12.35 23.08
N ALA A 311 6.80 12.35 21.94
CA ALA A 311 5.83 13.40 21.63
C ALA A 311 4.66 13.38 22.61
N GLN A 312 4.20 12.20 23.03
CA GLN A 312 3.16 12.05 24.03
C GLN A 312 3.63 12.61 25.39
N TYR A 313 4.80 12.17 25.87
CA TYR A 313 5.37 12.70 27.11
C TYR A 313 5.64 14.21 27.05
N THR A 314 6.03 14.71 25.88
CA THR A 314 6.22 16.16 25.66
C THR A 314 4.88 16.90 25.73
N ALA A 315 3.82 16.33 25.16
CA ALA A 315 2.47 16.90 25.24
C ALA A 315 1.91 16.82 26.67
N GLU A 316 2.13 15.73 27.37
CA GLU A 316 1.76 15.57 28.78
C GLU A 316 2.50 16.57 29.68
N LEU A 317 3.80 16.76 29.44
CA LEU A 317 4.61 17.78 30.14
C LEU A 317 4.11 19.21 29.84
N ALA A 318 3.74 19.48 28.58
CA ALA A 318 3.15 20.79 28.21
C ALA A 318 1.80 21.01 28.90
N ALA A 319 0.94 19.99 28.91
CA ALA A 319 -0.36 20.03 29.58
C ALA A 319 -0.22 20.18 31.12
N LEU A 320 0.76 19.50 31.70
CA LEU A 320 1.13 19.67 33.12
C LEU A 320 1.68 21.09 33.40
N GLY A 321 2.49 21.63 32.47
CA GLY A 321 3.00 23.01 32.55
C GLY A 321 1.88 24.05 32.49
N GLU A 322 0.90 23.85 31.60
CA GLU A 322 -0.29 24.71 31.53
C GLU A 322 -1.17 24.58 32.78
N SER A 323 -1.33 23.37 33.30
CA SER A 323 -2.11 23.16 34.54
C SER A 323 -1.42 23.75 35.79
N THR A 324 -0.09 23.74 35.83
CA THR A 324 0.68 24.40 36.93
C THR A 324 0.74 25.91 36.75
N GLY A 325 0.74 26.45 35.50
CA GLY A 325 0.65 27.86 35.21
C GLY A 325 -0.73 28.48 35.53
N SER A 326 -1.78 27.68 35.60
CA SER A 326 -3.13 28.12 36.01
C SER A 326 -3.36 28.08 37.51
N LEU A 327 -2.40 27.58 38.30
CA LEU A 327 -2.44 27.52 39.78
C LEU A 327 -1.54 28.55 40.46
N THR A 328 -0.86 29.41 39.66
CA THR A 328 -0.17 30.63 40.12
C THR A 328 -0.86 31.88 39.62
#